data_df35baadb116f0721ba9665c31cb1fd1
#
_entry.id   df35baadb116f0721ba9665c31cb1fd1
#
_cell.length_a   1.000
_cell.length_b   1.000
_cell.length_c   1.000
_cell.angle_alpha   90.00
_cell.angle_beta   90.00
_cell.angle_gamma   90.00
#
_symmetry.space_group_name_H-M   'P 1'
#
loop_
_entity.id
_entity.type
_entity.pdbx_description
1 polymer ?
#
loop_
_entity_poly.entity_id
_entity_poly.type
_entity_poly.pdbx_seq_one_letter_code
_entity_poly.pdbx_strand_id
1 'polypeptide(L)'
;MEEKIVTILNEMAEYLTVPQMKKLQEVILRTFSENELEKQQISNEEFLEMFLDAKRVEGCSERTIQYYKVTAEHMLSQTEKEIRKITTDEMRSYLADYQKRNNCSNVTIDNIRRNISSFFTWLEEEDYILKSPMRRIHKIKTKTVVKSVITDEGIEQLRDHCTQIRDLAMIDLLYSTGIRVGELVNLNIGDINFEERECVVYGKGDKERRVYFDAKAKVHLMEYIESRKDKNPALFVTLDAVSYTHLTLPTILL
;
A
#
# COMPACT_ATOMS: atom_id res chain seq x y z
N MET A 1 5.58 36.96 11.06
CA MET A 1 7.01 36.58 11.16
C MET A 1 7.81 37.67 11.86
N GLU A 2 7.72 38.90 11.46
CA GLU A 2 8.41 40.07 12.09
C GLU A 2 8.17 40.17 13.59
N GLU A 3 6.94 40.03 14.07
CA GLU A 3 6.65 40.05 15.53
C GLU A 3 7.42 38.98 16.32
N LYS A 4 7.61 37.79 15.77
CA LYS A 4 8.37 36.70 16.43
C LYS A 4 9.86 37.00 16.49
N ILE A 5 10.42 37.61 15.43
CA ILE A 5 11.82 38.03 15.39
C ILE A 5 12.04 39.15 16.42
N VAL A 6 11.16 40.10 16.47
CA VAL A 6 11.23 41.20 17.44
C VAL A 6 11.12 40.66 18.87
N THR A 7 10.23 39.71 19.13
CA THR A 7 10.12 39.07 20.46
C THR A 7 11.42 38.35 20.84
N ILE A 8 12.01 37.54 19.95
CA ILE A 8 13.29 36.84 20.20
C ILE A 8 14.42 37.84 20.49
N LEU A 9 14.52 38.91 19.69
CA LEU A 9 15.54 39.92 19.87
C LEU A 9 15.36 40.66 21.19
N ASN A 10 14.13 41.00 21.59
CA ASN A 10 13.83 41.68 22.86
C ASN A 10 14.16 40.77 24.06
N GLU A 11 13.78 39.49 24.02
CA GLU A 11 14.09 38.55 25.10
C GLU A 11 15.62 38.31 25.26
N MET A 12 16.34 38.27 24.13
CA MET A 12 17.79 38.05 24.16
C MET A 12 18.59 39.30 24.49
N ALA A 13 17.99 40.51 24.44
CA ALA A 13 18.67 41.78 24.72
C ALA A 13 19.19 41.88 26.15
N GLU A 14 18.57 41.21 27.12
CA GLU A 14 19.00 41.18 28.51
C GLU A 14 20.27 40.30 28.75
N TYR A 15 20.54 39.37 27.83
CA TYR A 15 21.60 38.34 27.99
C TYR A 15 22.78 38.56 27.07
N LEU A 16 22.69 39.37 26.02
CA LEU A 16 23.70 39.53 24.99
C LEU A 16 24.27 40.94 24.93
N THR A 17 25.58 41.02 24.67
CA THR A 17 26.24 42.31 24.40
C THR A 17 25.82 42.85 23.03
N VAL A 18 25.96 44.18 22.83
CA VAL A 18 25.61 44.83 21.57
C VAL A 18 26.23 44.18 20.32
N PRO A 19 27.49 43.76 20.30
CA PRO A 19 28.07 43.04 19.15
C PRO A 19 27.43 41.67 18.93
N GLN A 20 27.08 40.95 20.00
CA GLN A 20 26.41 39.63 19.92
C GLN A 20 24.98 39.78 19.43
N MET A 21 24.26 40.82 19.87
CA MET A 21 22.90 41.13 19.35
C MET A 21 22.93 41.45 17.86
N LYS A 22 23.91 42.24 17.38
CA LYS A 22 24.08 42.49 15.95
C LYS A 22 24.27 41.18 15.17
N LYS A 23 25.15 40.30 15.70
CA LYS A 23 25.40 39.02 15.04
C LYS A 23 24.17 38.09 15.06
N LEU A 24 23.43 38.04 16.16
CA LEU A 24 22.19 37.31 16.28
C LEU A 24 21.14 37.82 15.25
N GLN A 25 20.97 39.15 15.17
CA GLN A 25 20.06 39.77 14.22
C GLN A 25 20.45 39.47 12.77
N GLU A 26 21.76 39.54 12.43
CA GLU A 26 22.26 39.19 11.11
C GLU A 26 21.97 37.71 10.75
N VAL A 27 22.25 36.79 11.69
CA VAL A 27 21.96 35.35 11.49
C VAL A 27 20.47 35.09 11.34
N ILE A 28 19.63 35.69 12.20
CA ILE A 28 18.18 35.55 12.11
C ILE A 28 17.67 36.06 10.75
N LEU A 29 18.04 37.29 10.37
CA LEU A 29 17.62 37.88 9.10
C LEU A 29 18.09 37.03 7.91
N ARG A 30 19.35 36.57 7.90
CA ARG A 30 19.87 35.72 6.85
C ARG A 30 19.10 34.40 6.77
N THR A 31 18.94 33.70 7.88
CA THR A 31 18.26 32.40 7.93
C THR A 31 16.78 32.50 7.51
N PHE A 32 16.08 33.56 7.91
CA PHE A 32 14.69 33.75 7.53
C PHE A 32 14.53 34.31 6.11
N SER A 33 15.49 35.10 5.59
CA SER A 33 15.48 35.61 4.21
C SER A 33 15.87 34.51 3.21
N GLU A 34 16.88 33.70 3.50
CA GLU A 34 17.26 32.54 2.69
C GLU A 34 16.08 31.53 2.63
N ASN A 35 15.40 31.29 3.75
CA ASN A 35 14.18 30.46 3.78
C ASN A 35 12.98 31.06 3.01
N GLU A 36 12.90 32.36 2.77
CA GLU A 36 11.83 32.97 1.97
C GLU A 36 12.17 33.00 0.47
N LEU A 37 13.45 33.10 0.10
CA LEU A 37 13.91 33.10 -1.30
C LEU A 37 14.00 31.67 -1.87
N GLU A 38 14.27 30.65 -1.04
CA GLU A 38 14.32 29.24 -1.45
C GLU A 38 12.99 28.48 -1.32
N LYS A 39 12.02 29.06 -0.66
CA LYS A 39 10.65 28.52 -0.68
C LYS A 39 9.96 28.90 -2.00
N GLN A 40 10.45 28.36 -3.15
CA GLN A 40 9.57 28.10 -4.27
C GLN A 40 8.26 27.58 -3.69
N GLN A 41 7.16 28.17 -4.11
CA GLN A 41 5.82 27.71 -3.72
C GLN A 41 5.60 26.33 -4.33
N ILE A 42 6.21 25.31 -3.72
CA ILE A 42 5.98 23.91 -4.10
C ILE A 42 4.51 23.63 -3.81
N SER A 43 3.78 23.26 -4.84
CA SER A 43 2.35 22.92 -4.73
C SER A 43 2.15 21.60 -3.97
N ASN A 44 0.93 21.36 -3.52
CA ASN A 44 0.57 20.10 -2.87
C ASN A 44 0.77 18.90 -3.80
N GLU A 45 0.52 19.10 -5.09
CA GLU A 45 0.67 18.11 -6.15
C GLU A 45 2.14 17.78 -6.37
N GLU A 46 3.02 18.79 -6.41
CA GLU A 46 4.46 18.60 -6.54
C GLU A 46 5.03 17.83 -5.33
N PHE A 47 4.62 18.15 -4.10
CA PHE A 47 5.00 17.37 -2.92
C PHE A 47 4.57 15.92 -3.01
N LEU A 48 3.37 15.67 -3.52
CA LEU A 48 2.88 14.32 -3.70
C LEU A 48 3.71 13.54 -4.73
N GLU A 49 4.00 14.11 -5.90
CA GLU A 49 4.83 13.46 -6.91
C GLU A 49 6.26 13.18 -6.40
N MET A 50 6.89 14.14 -5.70
CA MET A 50 8.19 13.94 -5.08
C MET A 50 8.19 12.78 -4.07
N PHE A 51 7.15 12.67 -3.23
CA PHE A 51 6.97 11.55 -2.32
C PHE A 51 6.83 10.21 -3.07
N LEU A 52 6.02 10.18 -4.14
CA LEU A 52 5.80 8.96 -4.92
C LEU A 52 7.10 8.53 -5.61
N ASP A 53 7.90 9.48 -6.12
CA ASP A 53 9.22 9.19 -6.71
C ASP A 53 10.19 8.65 -5.66
N ALA A 54 10.24 9.24 -4.47
CA ALA A 54 11.04 8.70 -3.36
C ALA A 54 10.63 7.25 -3.04
N LYS A 55 9.33 6.95 -3.00
CA LYS A 55 8.85 5.59 -2.74
C LYS A 55 9.14 4.61 -3.90
N ARG A 56 9.21 5.07 -5.14
CA ARG A 56 9.70 4.27 -6.28
C ARG A 56 11.18 3.91 -6.11
N VAL A 57 12.01 4.88 -5.76
CA VAL A 57 13.44 4.67 -5.49
C VAL A 57 13.65 3.70 -4.31
N GLU A 58 12.80 3.75 -3.28
CA GLU A 58 12.79 2.79 -2.17
C GLU A 58 12.34 1.36 -2.58
N GLY A 59 11.93 1.13 -3.84
CA GLY A 59 11.54 -0.18 -4.36
C GLY A 59 10.09 -0.57 -4.04
N CYS A 60 9.22 0.39 -3.76
CA CYS A 60 7.80 0.10 -3.60
C CYS A 60 7.17 -0.36 -4.93
N SER A 61 6.29 -1.37 -4.87
CA SER A 61 5.56 -1.83 -6.05
C SER A 61 4.60 -0.75 -6.58
N GLU A 62 4.35 -0.72 -7.90
CA GLU A 62 3.42 0.22 -8.52
C GLU A 62 2.03 0.20 -7.88
N ARG A 63 1.56 -0.97 -7.45
CA ARG A 63 0.30 -1.09 -6.71
C ARG A 63 0.34 -0.34 -5.38
N THR A 64 1.47 -0.36 -4.68
CA THR A 64 1.67 0.39 -3.42
C THR A 64 1.74 1.89 -3.71
N ILE A 65 2.46 2.29 -4.75
CA ILE A 65 2.55 3.69 -5.21
C ILE A 65 1.15 4.23 -5.53
N GLN A 66 0.37 3.49 -6.31
CA GLN A 66 -0.99 3.89 -6.64
C GLN A 66 -1.89 4.03 -5.41
N TYR A 67 -1.70 3.17 -4.40
CA TYR A 67 -2.46 3.25 -3.16
C TYR A 67 -2.07 4.49 -2.33
N TYR A 68 -0.79 4.83 -2.26
CA TYR A 68 -0.33 6.09 -1.67
C TYR A 68 -0.92 7.30 -2.41
N LYS A 69 -0.83 7.31 -3.74
CA LYS A 69 -1.33 8.38 -4.59
C LYS A 69 -2.81 8.67 -4.34
N VAL A 70 -3.67 7.67 -4.54
CA VAL A 70 -5.12 7.83 -4.37
C VAL A 70 -5.49 8.28 -2.95
N THR A 71 -4.80 7.74 -1.93
CA THR A 71 -5.07 8.11 -0.54
C THR A 71 -4.70 9.56 -0.24
N ALA A 72 -3.53 10.02 -0.73
CA ALA A 72 -3.06 11.39 -0.51
C ALA A 72 -3.87 12.40 -1.33
N GLU A 73 -4.15 12.12 -2.60
CA GLU A 73 -5.02 12.98 -3.45
C GLU A 73 -6.39 13.19 -2.81
N HIS A 74 -7.02 12.11 -2.34
CA HIS A 74 -8.31 12.22 -1.67
C HIS A 74 -8.23 13.07 -0.39
N MET A 75 -7.17 12.92 0.40
CA MET A 75 -6.96 13.72 1.61
C MET A 75 -6.77 15.20 1.25
N LEU A 76 -5.92 15.50 0.27
CA LEU A 76 -5.64 16.87 -0.17
C LEU A 76 -6.88 17.56 -0.73
N SER A 77 -7.68 16.85 -1.54
CA SER A 77 -8.93 17.38 -2.11
C SER A 77 -10.00 17.72 -1.05
N GLN A 78 -9.98 17.03 0.11
CA GLN A 78 -10.94 17.29 1.19
C GLN A 78 -10.47 18.35 2.18
N THR A 79 -9.17 18.59 2.30
CA THR A 79 -8.63 19.58 3.23
C THR A 79 -8.53 20.98 2.61
N GLU A 80 -8.41 21.08 1.26
CA GLU A 80 -8.30 22.32 0.48
C GLU A 80 -7.25 23.32 1.03
N LYS A 81 -6.22 22.80 1.70
CA LYS A 81 -5.17 23.58 2.36
C LYS A 81 -3.79 23.23 1.84
N GLU A 82 -2.88 24.18 1.95
CA GLU A 82 -1.46 23.90 1.80
C GLU A 82 -1.00 22.87 2.84
N ILE A 83 -0.24 21.88 2.42
CA ILE A 83 0.28 20.78 3.27
C ILE A 83 0.92 21.31 4.55
N ARG A 84 1.68 22.40 4.46
CA ARG A 84 2.37 23.04 5.61
C ARG A 84 1.42 23.59 6.67
N LYS A 85 0.16 23.84 6.34
CA LYS A 85 -0.86 24.42 7.23
C LYS A 85 -1.82 23.38 7.80
N ILE A 86 -1.71 22.13 7.39
CA ILE A 86 -2.58 21.04 7.85
C ILE A 86 -2.26 20.71 9.32
N THR A 87 -3.29 20.69 10.15
CA THR A 87 -3.18 20.44 11.59
C THR A 87 -3.57 18.99 11.96
N THR A 88 -3.17 18.56 13.16
CA THR A 88 -3.57 17.26 13.71
C THR A 88 -5.08 17.10 13.85
N ASP A 89 -5.79 18.18 14.22
CA ASP A 89 -7.24 18.12 14.43
C ASP A 89 -7.99 18.01 13.10
N GLU A 90 -7.50 18.64 12.05
CA GLU A 90 -8.03 18.46 10.69
C GLU A 90 -7.85 17.03 10.21
N MET A 91 -6.69 16.41 10.47
CA MET A 91 -6.47 15.01 10.12
C MET A 91 -7.37 14.06 10.91
N ARG A 92 -7.66 14.35 12.18
CA ARG A 92 -8.63 13.59 12.97
C ARG A 92 -10.04 13.71 12.39
N SER A 93 -10.46 14.93 12.05
CA SER A 93 -11.77 15.19 11.44
C SER A 93 -11.88 14.49 10.08
N TYR A 94 -10.86 14.60 9.22
CA TYR A 94 -10.81 13.92 7.95
C TYR A 94 -11.01 12.40 8.09
N LEU A 95 -10.26 11.75 8.98
CA LEU A 95 -10.35 10.30 9.19
C LEU A 95 -11.73 9.89 9.72
N ALA A 96 -12.31 10.66 10.64
CA ALA A 96 -13.64 10.41 11.19
C ALA A 96 -14.74 10.58 10.13
N ASP A 97 -14.68 11.65 9.35
CA ASP A 97 -15.63 11.93 8.27
C ASP A 97 -15.53 10.90 7.14
N TYR A 98 -14.30 10.52 6.77
CA TYR A 98 -14.07 9.47 5.78
C TYR A 98 -14.73 8.15 6.22
N GLN A 99 -14.50 7.76 7.48
CA GLN A 99 -15.09 6.53 8.03
C GLN A 99 -16.61 6.57 8.00
N LYS A 100 -17.20 7.70 8.40
CA LYS A 100 -18.65 7.88 8.44
C LYS A 100 -19.28 7.89 7.06
N ARG A 101 -18.72 8.65 6.11
CA ARG A 101 -19.26 8.77 4.73
C ARG A 101 -19.20 7.46 3.96
N ASN A 102 -18.09 6.71 4.10
CA ASN A 102 -17.87 5.49 3.35
C ASN A 102 -18.28 4.22 4.13
N ASN A 103 -18.79 4.35 5.34
CA ASN A 103 -19.15 3.24 6.23
C ASN A 103 -18.07 2.16 6.30
N CYS A 104 -16.79 2.57 6.35
CA CYS A 104 -15.67 1.65 6.25
C CYS A 104 -15.22 1.12 7.63
N SER A 105 -14.59 -0.05 7.60
CA SER A 105 -14.10 -0.73 8.80
C SER A 105 -12.93 0.01 9.47
N ASN A 106 -12.70 -0.24 10.76
CA ASN A 106 -11.52 0.26 11.47
C ASN A 106 -10.20 -0.19 10.80
N VAL A 107 -10.18 -1.36 10.15
CA VAL A 107 -9.00 -1.83 9.41
C VAL A 107 -8.73 -0.94 8.21
N THR A 108 -9.77 -0.58 7.46
CA THR A 108 -9.66 0.29 6.29
C THR A 108 -9.16 1.68 6.68
N ILE A 109 -9.76 2.28 7.72
CA ILE A 109 -9.37 3.61 8.16
C ILE A 109 -7.96 3.63 8.77
N ASP A 110 -7.52 2.55 9.46
CA ASP A 110 -6.12 2.45 9.91
C ASP A 110 -5.12 2.30 8.75
N ASN A 111 -5.51 1.67 7.65
CA ASN A 111 -4.69 1.62 6.44
C ASN A 111 -4.54 3.02 5.82
N ILE A 112 -5.65 3.77 5.70
CA ILE A 112 -5.63 5.16 5.22
C ILE A 112 -4.75 6.02 6.12
N ARG A 113 -4.95 5.93 7.44
CA ARG A 113 -4.11 6.63 8.43
C ARG A 113 -2.61 6.33 8.23
N ARG A 114 -2.24 5.06 8.01
CA ARG A 114 -0.84 4.67 7.78
C ARG A 114 -0.25 5.28 6.51
N ASN A 115 -1.02 5.30 5.43
CA ASN A 115 -0.58 5.89 4.18
C ASN A 115 -0.35 7.40 4.32
N ILE A 116 -1.31 8.12 4.91
CA ILE A 116 -1.18 9.55 5.18
C ILE A 116 -0.01 9.82 6.14
N SER A 117 0.15 8.97 7.17
CA SER A 117 1.28 9.08 8.09
C SER A 117 2.62 8.91 7.38
N SER A 118 2.74 7.98 6.43
CA SER A 118 3.96 7.81 5.63
C SER A 118 4.30 9.06 4.83
N PHE A 119 3.29 9.70 4.20
CA PHE A 119 3.49 10.94 3.45
C PHE A 119 3.97 12.09 4.34
N PHE A 120 3.27 12.35 5.45
CA PHE A 120 3.67 13.43 6.36
C PHE A 120 4.97 13.13 7.12
N THR A 121 5.33 11.88 7.35
CA THR A 121 6.62 11.53 7.93
C THR A 121 7.74 11.82 6.95
N TRP A 122 7.58 11.47 5.68
CA TRP A 122 8.53 11.83 4.64
C TRP A 122 8.71 13.36 4.51
N LEU A 123 7.61 14.12 4.52
CA LEU A 123 7.69 15.60 4.52
C LEU A 123 8.44 16.18 5.73
N GLU A 124 8.33 15.55 6.92
CA GLU A 124 9.08 15.93 8.13
C GLU A 124 10.56 15.54 8.00
N GLU A 125 10.87 14.37 7.45
CA GLU A 125 12.24 13.87 7.25
C GLU A 125 13.01 14.67 6.19
N GLU A 126 12.33 15.21 5.18
CA GLU A 126 12.88 16.08 4.14
C GLU A 126 12.84 17.57 4.52
N ASP A 127 12.55 17.90 5.77
CA ASP A 127 12.47 19.28 6.31
C ASP A 127 11.45 20.21 5.59
N TYR A 128 10.50 19.65 4.83
CA TYR A 128 9.44 20.44 4.20
C TYR A 128 8.41 20.95 5.20
N ILE A 129 8.21 20.22 6.28
CA ILE A 129 7.36 20.61 7.42
C ILE A 129 8.15 20.41 8.72
N LEU A 130 7.91 21.28 9.68
CA LEU A 130 8.59 21.21 10.98
C LEU A 130 8.19 19.99 11.80
N LYS A 131 6.91 19.56 11.67
CA LYS A 131 6.37 18.45 12.45
C LYS A 131 5.14 17.83 11.76
N SER A 132 5.13 16.52 11.64
CA SER A 132 4.02 15.77 11.07
C SER A 132 2.73 15.91 11.90
N PRO A 133 1.60 16.32 11.30
CA PRO A 133 0.30 16.38 11.97
C PRO A 133 -0.21 14.98 12.37
N MET A 134 0.32 13.92 11.75
CA MET A 134 -0.05 12.54 12.03
C MET A 134 0.61 11.96 13.28
N ARG A 135 1.65 12.59 13.81
CA ARG A 135 2.46 12.07 14.92
C ARG A 135 1.66 11.74 16.19
N ARG A 136 0.56 12.49 16.44
CA ARG A 136 -0.34 12.28 17.59
C ARG A 136 -1.57 11.43 17.27
N ILE A 137 -1.65 10.85 16.08
CA ILE A 137 -2.76 9.99 15.66
C ILE A 137 -2.26 8.54 15.68
N HIS A 138 -2.57 7.85 16.77
CA HIS A 138 -2.13 6.48 17.00
C HIS A 138 -2.94 5.46 16.20
N LYS A 139 -2.44 4.23 16.18
CA LYS A 139 -3.11 3.08 15.56
C LYS A 139 -4.55 2.93 16.06
N ILE A 140 -5.46 2.76 15.12
CA ILE A 140 -6.87 2.53 15.41
C ILE A 140 -7.05 1.08 15.89
N LYS A 141 -7.72 0.91 17.02
CA LYS A 141 -7.99 -0.42 17.57
C LYS A 141 -8.96 -1.18 16.65
N THR A 142 -8.53 -2.34 16.21
CA THR A 142 -9.33 -3.26 15.39
C THR A 142 -9.64 -4.51 16.18
N LYS A 143 -10.87 -5.03 16.06
CA LYS A 143 -11.20 -6.33 16.63
C LYS A 143 -10.49 -7.42 15.82
N THR A 144 -9.84 -8.33 16.51
CA THR A 144 -9.36 -9.56 15.89
C THR A 144 -10.54 -10.51 15.78
N VAL A 145 -10.97 -10.80 14.56
CA VAL A 145 -12.03 -11.76 14.30
C VAL A 145 -11.38 -13.04 13.78
N VAL A 146 -11.69 -14.15 14.39
CA VAL A 146 -11.31 -15.48 13.86
C VAL A 146 -12.14 -15.70 12.59
N LYS A 147 -11.45 -15.75 11.45
CA LYS A 147 -12.11 -16.07 10.18
C LYS A 147 -12.48 -17.55 10.17
N SER A 148 -13.68 -17.87 9.68
CA SER A 148 -14.04 -19.24 9.39
C SER A 148 -13.09 -19.82 8.34
N VAL A 149 -12.61 -21.02 8.59
CA VAL A 149 -11.81 -21.79 7.63
C VAL A 149 -12.74 -22.80 6.98
N ILE A 150 -12.54 -23.06 5.69
CA ILE A 150 -13.28 -24.10 4.99
C ILE A 150 -12.82 -25.44 5.59
N THR A 151 -13.79 -26.29 5.98
CA THR A 151 -13.50 -27.65 6.49
C THR A 151 -13.12 -28.60 5.35
N ASP A 152 -12.56 -29.75 5.69
CA ASP A 152 -12.21 -30.77 4.69
C ASP A 152 -13.46 -31.24 3.92
N GLU A 153 -14.61 -31.40 4.63
CA GLU A 153 -15.88 -31.73 4.00
C GLU A 153 -16.34 -30.61 3.05
N GLY A 154 -16.11 -29.35 3.45
CA GLY A 154 -16.42 -28.18 2.61
C GLY A 154 -15.60 -28.16 1.30
N ILE A 155 -14.34 -28.57 1.35
CA ILE A 155 -13.49 -28.72 0.16
C ILE A 155 -14.01 -29.85 -0.74
N GLU A 156 -14.40 -30.99 -0.18
CA GLU A 156 -14.97 -32.09 -0.98
C GLU A 156 -16.28 -31.65 -1.65
N GLN A 157 -17.16 -30.94 -0.94
CA GLN A 157 -18.39 -30.38 -1.52
C GLN A 157 -18.08 -29.41 -2.67
N LEU A 158 -17.05 -28.56 -2.53
CA LEU A 158 -16.61 -27.67 -3.62
C LEU A 158 -16.15 -28.47 -4.84
N ARG A 159 -15.38 -29.52 -4.64
CA ARG A 159 -14.92 -30.41 -5.73
C ARG A 159 -16.09 -31.06 -6.46
N ASP A 160 -17.04 -31.59 -5.72
CA ASP A 160 -18.23 -32.25 -6.28
C ASP A 160 -19.12 -31.31 -7.10
N HIS A 161 -19.12 -30.01 -6.77
CA HIS A 161 -19.87 -28.98 -7.50
C HIS A 161 -19.10 -28.37 -8.67
N CYS A 162 -17.80 -28.68 -8.85
CA CYS A 162 -17.03 -28.17 -9.98
C CYS A 162 -17.47 -28.87 -11.29
N THR A 163 -18.05 -28.09 -12.19
CA THR A 163 -18.45 -28.55 -13.53
C THR A 163 -17.34 -28.43 -14.57
N GLN A 164 -16.32 -27.60 -14.28
CA GLN A 164 -15.21 -27.33 -15.18
C GLN A 164 -13.92 -27.93 -14.59
N ILE A 165 -13.22 -28.74 -15.38
CA ILE A 165 -11.94 -29.35 -14.98
C ILE A 165 -10.89 -28.30 -14.64
N ARG A 166 -10.92 -27.11 -15.27
CA ARG A 166 -10.08 -25.97 -14.95
C ARG A 166 -10.25 -25.54 -13.49
N ASP A 167 -11.49 -25.36 -13.05
CA ASP A 167 -11.79 -24.85 -11.72
C ASP A 167 -11.45 -25.90 -10.65
N LEU A 168 -11.67 -27.17 -10.95
CA LEU A 168 -11.26 -28.29 -10.10
C LEU A 168 -9.74 -28.36 -9.93
N ALA A 169 -8.98 -28.28 -11.03
CA ALA A 169 -7.53 -28.25 -11.00
C ALA A 169 -6.97 -27.05 -10.21
N MET A 170 -7.64 -25.89 -10.33
CA MET A 170 -7.29 -24.67 -9.61
C MET A 170 -7.51 -24.81 -8.10
N ILE A 171 -8.67 -25.34 -7.67
CA ILE A 171 -8.97 -25.60 -6.27
C ILE A 171 -7.97 -26.58 -5.66
N ASP A 172 -7.67 -27.66 -6.35
CA ASP A 172 -6.74 -28.67 -5.84
C ASP A 172 -5.32 -28.14 -5.73
N LEU A 173 -4.85 -27.37 -6.70
CA LEU A 173 -3.54 -26.75 -6.63
C LEU A 173 -3.45 -25.74 -5.47
N LEU A 174 -4.46 -24.88 -5.30
CA LEU A 174 -4.52 -23.93 -4.20
C LEU A 174 -4.55 -24.64 -2.83
N TYR A 175 -5.36 -25.69 -2.72
CA TYR A 175 -5.53 -26.43 -1.46
C TYR A 175 -4.25 -27.18 -1.07
N SER A 176 -3.63 -27.89 -2.01
CA SER A 176 -2.45 -28.71 -1.72
C SER A 176 -1.19 -27.88 -1.47
N THR A 177 -1.05 -26.72 -2.15
CA THR A 177 0.17 -25.91 -2.06
C THR A 177 0.09 -24.73 -1.08
N GLY A 178 -1.11 -24.26 -0.80
CA GLY A 178 -1.32 -23.01 -0.01
C GLY A 178 -0.77 -21.76 -0.69
N ILE A 179 -0.58 -21.75 -1.99
CA ILE A 179 -0.14 -20.56 -2.73
C ILE A 179 -1.21 -19.48 -2.73
N ARG A 180 -0.78 -18.23 -2.85
CA ARG A 180 -1.72 -17.12 -2.96
C ARG A 180 -2.33 -17.07 -4.36
N VAL A 181 -3.57 -16.57 -4.44
CA VAL A 181 -4.24 -16.36 -5.73
C VAL A 181 -3.38 -15.54 -6.70
N GLY A 182 -2.71 -14.49 -6.22
CA GLY A 182 -1.80 -13.70 -7.04
C GLY A 182 -0.57 -14.46 -7.55
N GLU A 183 -0.12 -15.49 -6.84
CA GLU A 183 0.96 -16.36 -7.28
C GLU A 183 0.45 -17.37 -8.33
N LEU A 184 -0.74 -17.92 -8.10
CA LEU A 184 -1.39 -18.85 -9.02
C LEU A 184 -1.59 -18.27 -10.42
N VAL A 185 -2.09 -17.03 -10.51
CA VAL A 185 -2.40 -16.39 -11.81
C VAL A 185 -1.16 -16.04 -12.64
N ASN A 186 0.00 -16.02 -12.01
CA ASN A 186 1.28 -15.76 -12.67
C ASN A 186 2.03 -17.04 -13.08
N LEU A 187 1.52 -18.23 -12.74
CA LEU A 187 2.14 -19.49 -13.13
C LEU A 187 1.94 -19.78 -14.62
N ASN A 188 2.98 -20.27 -15.25
CA ASN A 188 2.94 -20.84 -16.59
C ASN A 188 3.00 -22.38 -16.53
N ILE A 189 2.61 -23.03 -17.60
CA ILE A 189 2.69 -24.51 -17.71
C ILE A 189 4.15 -24.98 -17.51
N GLY A 190 5.12 -24.24 -18.04
CA GLY A 190 6.55 -24.55 -17.92
C GLY A 190 7.12 -24.42 -16.48
N ASP A 191 6.41 -23.76 -15.57
CA ASP A 191 6.83 -23.62 -14.17
C ASP A 191 6.48 -24.84 -13.32
N ILE A 192 5.73 -25.81 -13.88
CA ILE A 192 5.25 -27.01 -13.20
C ILE A 192 6.15 -28.22 -13.50
N ASN A 193 6.79 -28.75 -12.49
CA ASN A 193 7.46 -30.02 -12.55
C ASN A 193 6.50 -31.15 -12.12
N PHE A 194 5.92 -31.85 -13.10
CA PHE A 194 4.96 -32.93 -12.85
C PHE A 194 5.61 -34.21 -12.28
N GLU A 195 6.90 -34.44 -12.53
CA GLU A 195 7.59 -35.61 -12.01
C GLU A 195 7.79 -35.50 -10.51
N GLU A 196 8.38 -34.40 -10.06
CA GLU A 196 8.62 -34.10 -8.65
C GLU A 196 7.39 -33.48 -7.92
N ARG A 197 6.33 -33.16 -8.65
CA ARG A 197 5.12 -32.52 -8.15
C ARG A 197 5.42 -31.21 -7.41
N GLU A 198 6.20 -30.35 -8.04
CA GLU A 198 6.60 -29.07 -7.48
C GLU A 198 6.46 -27.93 -8.48
N CYS A 199 6.36 -26.72 -7.97
CA CYS A 199 6.53 -25.51 -8.77
C CYS A 199 7.19 -24.41 -7.95
N VAL A 200 7.79 -23.43 -8.64
CA VAL A 200 8.37 -22.24 -8.03
C VAL A 200 7.37 -21.10 -8.15
N VAL A 201 7.09 -20.44 -7.03
CA VAL A 201 6.20 -19.28 -7.00
C VAL A 201 6.93 -18.07 -6.48
N TYR A 202 6.57 -16.90 -7.02
CA TYR A 202 7.15 -15.61 -6.67
C TYR A 202 6.23 -14.88 -5.69
N GLY A 203 6.72 -14.68 -4.48
CA GLY A 203 5.98 -13.99 -3.42
C GLY A 203 6.22 -12.49 -3.40
N LYS A 204 5.69 -11.83 -2.39
CA LYS A 204 5.90 -10.38 -2.16
C LYS A 204 7.40 -10.07 -2.03
N GLY A 205 7.88 -9.10 -2.83
CA GLY A 205 9.28 -8.66 -2.83
C GLY A 205 10.21 -9.62 -3.59
N ASP A 206 9.72 -10.21 -4.68
CA ASP A 206 10.47 -11.13 -5.57
C ASP A 206 11.11 -12.34 -4.86
N LYS A 207 10.54 -12.75 -3.72
CA LYS A 207 11.01 -13.92 -3.01
C LYS A 207 10.46 -15.17 -3.66
N GLU A 208 11.35 -15.97 -4.21
CA GLU A 208 11.05 -17.30 -4.71
C GLU A 208 10.82 -18.27 -3.56
N ARG A 209 9.85 -19.15 -3.73
CA ARG A 209 9.71 -20.34 -2.90
C ARG A 209 9.23 -21.52 -3.72
N ARG A 210 9.78 -22.68 -3.43
CA ARG A 210 9.32 -23.95 -3.98
C ARG A 210 8.12 -24.43 -3.16
N VAL A 211 7.10 -24.91 -3.86
CA VAL A 211 5.90 -25.50 -3.26
C VAL A 211 5.63 -26.86 -3.89
N TYR A 212 5.02 -27.75 -3.15
CA TYR A 212 4.73 -29.12 -3.57
C TYR A 212 3.23 -29.35 -3.60
N PHE A 213 2.77 -30.07 -4.60
CA PHE A 213 1.36 -30.42 -4.76
C PHE A 213 1.16 -31.94 -4.71
N ASP A 214 -0.02 -32.34 -4.31
CA ASP A 214 -0.37 -33.75 -4.13
C ASP A 214 -0.68 -34.46 -5.47
N ALA A 215 -0.92 -35.78 -5.39
CA ALA A 215 -1.23 -36.59 -6.57
C ALA A 215 -2.57 -36.21 -7.22
N LYS A 216 -3.56 -35.74 -6.41
CA LYS A 216 -4.88 -35.32 -6.88
C LYS A 216 -4.77 -34.06 -7.74
N ALA A 217 -4.05 -33.05 -7.24
CA ALA A 217 -3.76 -31.84 -8.02
C ALA A 217 -3.00 -32.14 -9.31
N LYS A 218 -2.02 -33.06 -9.29
CA LYS A 218 -1.33 -33.51 -10.50
C LYS A 218 -2.30 -34.05 -11.54
N VAL A 219 -3.18 -34.96 -11.16
CA VAL A 219 -4.13 -35.62 -12.10
C VAL A 219 -5.03 -34.56 -12.74
N HIS A 220 -5.66 -33.72 -11.95
CA HIS A 220 -6.58 -32.72 -12.48
C HIS A 220 -5.89 -31.61 -13.30
N LEU A 221 -4.65 -31.24 -12.93
CA LEU A 221 -3.86 -30.33 -13.74
C LEU A 221 -3.51 -30.90 -15.11
N MET A 222 -3.09 -32.18 -15.17
CA MET A 222 -2.79 -32.85 -16.44
C MET A 222 -4.05 -32.93 -17.31
N GLU A 223 -5.17 -33.37 -16.74
CA GLU A 223 -6.44 -33.46 -17.44
C GLU A 223 -6.89 -32.10 -17.96
N TYR A 224 -6.76 -31.04 -17.15
CA TYR A 224 -7.06 -29.69 -17.58
C TYR A 224 -6.17 -29.24 -18.74
N ILE A 225 -4.85 -29.43 -18.64
CA ILE A 225 -3.90 -29.04 -19.70
C ILE A 225 -4.18 -29.79 -20.99
N GLU A 226 -4.47 -31.11 -20.93
CA GLU A 226 -4.84 -31.92 -22.09
C GLU A 226 -6.16 -31.46 -22.74
N SER A 227 -7.09 -30.95 -21.94
CA SER A 227 -8.36 -30.45 -22.46
C SER A 227 -8.24 -29.10 -23.18
N ARG A 228 -7.13 -28.38 -23.01
CA ARG A 228 -6.89 -27.06 -23.62
C ARG A 228 -6.65 -27.19 -25.12
N LYS A 229 -7.24 -26.22 -25.86
CA LYS A 229 -7.07 -26.11 -27.32
C LYS A 229 -6.23 -24.91 -27.75
N ASP A 230 -5.87 -24.07 -26.78
CA ASP A 230 -5.06 -22.87 -27.00
C ASP A 230 -3.54 -23.17 -26.88
N LYS A 231 -2.71 -22.15 -27.20
CA LYS A 231 -1.24 -22.21 -27.06
C LYS A 231 -0.72 -21.19 -26.03
N ASN A 232 -1.60 -20.65 -25.19
CA ASN A 232 -1.19 -19.67 -24.19
C ASN A 232 -0.29 -20.35 -23.14
N PRO A 233 0.90 -19.79 -22.81
CA PRO A 233 1.81 -20.39 -21.85
C PRO A 233 1.30 -20.37 -20.41
N ALA A 234 0.34 -19.48 -20.05
CA ALA A 234 -0.21 -19.39 -18.71
C ALA A 234 -0.81 -20.72 -18.26
N LEU A 235 -0.57 -21.11 -16.99
CA LEU A 235 -1.12 -22.34 -16.43
C LEU A 235 -2.66 -22.33 -16.48
N PHE A 236 -3.27 -21.23 -16.08
CA PHE A 236 -4.72 -21.06 -16.12
C PHE A 236 -5.12 -19.94 -17.08
N VAL A 237 -6.12 -20.18 -17.89
CA VAL A 237 -6.66 -19.22 -18.85
C VAL A 237 -8.17 -19.03 -18.64
N THR A 238 -8.69 -17.87 -19.07
CA THR A 238 -10.12 -17.61 -19.14
C THR A 238 -10.78 -18.50 -20.20
N LEU A 239 -12.11 -18.52 -20.28
CA LEU A 239 -12.84 -19.24 -21.33
C LEU A 239 -12.48 -18.75 -22.74
N ASP A 240 -12.03 -17.50 -22.87
CA ASP A 240 -11.58 -16.89 -24.11
C ASP A 240 -10.07 -17.13 -24.39
N ALA A 241 -9.45 -18.07 -23.67
CA ALA A 241 -8.01 -18.42 -23.78
C ALA A 241 -7.02 -17.26 -23.50
N VAL A 242 -7.45 -16.24 -22.75
CA VAL A 242 -6.60 -15.15 -22.23
C VAL A 242 -6.05 -15.55 -20.85
N SER A 243 -4.83 -15.14 -20.52
CA SER A 243 -4.25 -15.36 -19.20
C SER A 243 -5.18 -14.89 -18.10
N TYR A 244 -5.36 -15.69 -17.07
CA TYR A 244 -6.28 -15.41 -15.97
C TYR A 244 -5.70 -14.35 -15.03
N THR A 245 -5.94 -13.08 -15.33
CA THR A 245 -5.41 -11.95 -14.53
C THR A 245 -6.30 -11.55 -13.35
N HIS A 246 -7.58 -11.95 -13.36
CA HIS A 246 -8.54 -11.67 -12.29
C HIS A 246 -9.28 -12.95 -11.91
N LEU A 247 -8.85 -13.58 -10.83
CA LEU A 247 -9.63 -14.60 -10.17
C LEU A 247 -10.74 -13.91 -9.36
N THR A 248 -11.91 -13.76 -9.97
CA THR A 248 -13.12 -13.86 -9.17
C THR A 248 -13.30 -15.35 -8.90
N LEU A 249 -12.95 -15.78 -7.68
CA LEU A 249 -13.37 -17.11 -7.22
C LEU A 249 -14.85 -17.27 -7.57
N PRO A 250 -15.27 -18.42 -8.15
CA PRO A 250 -16.68 -18.64 -8.46
C PRO A 250 -17.52 -18.22 -7.28
N THR A 251 -18.63 -17.55 -7.52
CA THR A 251 -19.57 -17.04 -6.49
C THR A 251 -20.05 -18.14 -5.52
N ILE A 252 -19.77 -19.38 -5.83
CA ILE A 252 -19.98 -20.59 -5.02
C ILE A 252 -19.16 -20.59 -3.72
N LEU A 253 -18.06 -19.79 -3.63
CA LEU A 253 -17.20 -19.68 -2.44
C LEU A 253 -17.59 -18.51 -1.52
N LEU A 254 -18.60 -17.77 -1.85
CA LEU A 254 -19.18 -16.69 -1.05
C LEU A 254 -20.54 -17.07 -0.49
#